data_2f5217847645cc9ae953d36cb0221c49
#
_entry.id   2f5217847645cc9ae953d36cb0221c49
#
_cell.length_a   1.000
_cell.length_b   1.000
_cell.length_c   1.000
_cell.angle_alpha   90.00
_cell.angle_beta   90.00
_cell.angle_gamma   90.00
#
_symmetry.space_group_name_H-M   'P 1'
#
loop_
_entity.id
_entity.type
_entity.pdbx_description
1 polymer ?
#
loop_
_entity_poly.entity_id
_entity_poly.type
_entity_poly.pdbx_seq_one_letter_code
_entity_poly.pdbx_strand_id
1 'polypeptide(L)'
;MKYQVKITDLGSDALAFLENETNFIIIFNEDAPSELAEISVLHTKCAVNGEIQAGDTLKIGTKEFKITKVGEEAAYTLRNLGHCTLDFSGDESAFRPGCIMLEKREITPKDLTIGTTIEIF
;
A
#
# COMPACT_ATOMS: atom_id res chain seq x y z
N MET A 1 -3.68 -7.28 14.98
CA MET A 1 -2.84 -6.87 13.83
C MET A 1 -3.07 -7.84 12.68
N LYS A 2 -3.62 -7.35 11.58
CA LYS A 2 -3.89 -8.17 10.40
C LYS A 2 -2.69 -8.26 9.47
N TYR A 3 -1.86 -7.23 9.43
CA TYR A 3 -0.70 -7.15 8.54
C TYR A 3 0.31 -6.17 9.12
N GLN A 4 1.58 -6.52 9.03
CA GLN A 4 2.65 -5.64 9.52
C GLN A 4 3.92 -5.92 8.74
N VAL A 5 4.39 -4.93 8.01
CA VAL A 5 5.60 -5.01 7.21
C VAL A 5 6.46 -3.78 7.41
N LYS A 6 7.72 -3.88 7.02
CA LYS A 6 8.67 -2.78 7.10
C LYS A 6 9.21 -2.51 5.69
N ILE A 7 9.26 -1.25 5.29
CA ILE A 7 9.82 -0.85 4.00
C ILE A 7 11.31 -1.16 3.98
N THR A 8 11.74 -1.92 2.99
CA THR A 8 13.14 -2.36 2.84
C THR A 8 13.84 -1.68 1.68
N ASP A 9 13.09 -1.24 0.68
CA ASP A 9 13.67 -0.55 -0.48
C ASP A 9 12.58 0.24 -1.22
N LEU A 10 13.01 1.14 -2.08
CA LEU A 10 12.12 1.93 -2.94
C LEU A 10 12.62 1.82 -4.37
N GLY A 11 11.76 1.36 -5.26
CA GLY A 11 12.07 1.34 -6.69
C GLY A 11 12.34 2.76 -7.20
N SER A 12 13.05 2.86 -8.30
CA SER A 12 13.44 4.17 -8.86
C SER A 12 12.24 5.09 -9.15
N ASP A 13 11.08 4.51 -9.48
CA ASP A 13 9.86 5.24 -9.78
C ASP A 13 8.74 4.99 -8.76
N ALA A 14 9.08 4.45 -7.58
CA ALA A 14 8.10 4.06 -6.57
C ALA A 14 7.23 5.21 -6.09
N LEU A 15 7.77 6.42 -6.04
CA LEU A 15 7.07 7.60 -5.53
C LEU A 15 6.54 8.52 -6.63
N ALA A 16 6.73 8.12 -7.89
CA ALA A 16 6.28 8.94 -9.03
C ALA A 16 4.76 9.13 -9.04
N PHE A 17 4.01 8.15 -8.55
CA PHE A 17 2.55 8.18 -8.54
C PHE A 17 1.95 9.05 -7.43
N LEU A 18 2.79 9.55 -6.52
CA LEU A 18 2.34 10.53 -5.51
C LEU A 18 2.33 11.94 -6.07
N GLU A 19 3.01 12.16 -7.17
CA GLU A 19 3.05 13.45 -7.85
C GLU A 19 1.86 13.53 -8.80
N ASN A 20 1.46 14.73 -9.14
CA ASN A 20 0.32 15.00 -10.00
C ASN A 20 -1.01 14.65 -9.31
N GLU A 21 -2.03 14.27 -10.09
CA GLU A 21 -3.38 14.05 -9.61
C GLU A 21 -3.64 12.61 -9.12
N THR A 22 -2.68 11.69 -9.31
CA THR A 22 -2.91 10.26 -9.04
C THR A 22 -2.75 9.95 -7.58
N ASN A 23 -1.94 10.28 -6.79
CA ASN A 23 -1.84 10.09 -5.33
C ASN A 23 -2.04 8.64 -4.87
N PHE A 24 -1.24 7.72 -5.39
CA PHE A 24 -1.21 6.32 -4.93
C PHE A 24 0.23 5.78 -4.87
N ILE A 25 0.39 4.66 -4.18
CA ILE A 25 1.64 3.89 -4.24
C ILE A 25 1.31 2.43 -4.54
N ILE A 26 2.29 1.71 -5.08
CA ILE A 26 2.22 0.27 -5.28
C ILE A 26 3.16 -0.35 -4.27
N ILE A 27 2.67 -1.33 -3.51
CA ILE A 27 3.52 -2.08 -2.57
C ILE A 27 3.73 -3.50 -3.10
N PHE A 28 4.87 -4.09 -2.75
CA PHE A 28 5.23 -5.45 -3.14
C PHE A 28 6.23 -6.04 -2.13
N ASN A 29 6.19 -7.36 -1.97
CA ASN A 29 7.22 -8.05 -1.20
C ASN A 29 8.61 -7.75 -1.77
N GLU A 30 9.61 -7.72 -0.92
CA GLU A 30 10.98 -7.33 -1.28
C GLU A 30 11.62 -8.20 -2.37
N ASP A 31 11.08 -9.38 -2.64
CA ASP A 31 11.55 -10.26 -3.70
C ASP A 31 10.78 -10.09 -5.02
N ALA A 32 10.16 -8.94 -5.22
CA ALA A 32 9.43 -8.64 -6.46
C ALA A 32 10.31 -8.79 -7.70
N PRO A 33 9.71 -9.22 -8.83
CA PRO A 33 10.44 -9.22 -10.11
C PRO A 33 10.95 -7.81 -10.42
N SER A 34 12.11 -7.71 -11.07
CA SER A 34 12.80 -6.43 -11.28
C SER A 34 11.92 -5.36 -11.95
N GLU A 35 11.08 -5.73 -12.89
CA GLU A 35 10.19 -4.80 -13.59
C GLU A 35 9.14 -4.19 -12.67
N LEU A 36 8.64 -4.97 -11.73
CA LEU A 36 7.66 -4.50 -10.74
C LEU A 36 8.34 -3.80 -9.57
N ALA A 37 9.56 -4.21 -9.25
CA ALA A 37 10.32 -3.57 -8.18
C ALA A 37 10.62 -2.10 -8.49
N GLU A 38 10.83 -1.75 -9.76
CA GLU A 38 11.10 -0.38 -10.18
C GLU A 38 10.00 0.61 -9.80
N ILE A 39 8.75 0.16 -9.78
CA ILE A 39 7.60 1.03 -9.53
C ILE A 39 6.99 0.82 -8.15
N SER A 40 7.63 0.02 -7.31
CA SER A 40 7.03 -0.40 -6.03
C SER A 40 7.82 0.07 -4.82
N VAL A 41 7.07 0.28 -3.74
CA VAL A 41 7.60 0.37 -2.38
C VAL A 41 7.76 -1.08 -1.92
N LEU A 42 8.98 -1.52 -1.69
CA LEU A 42 9.29 -2.89 -1.33
C LEU A 42 9.33 -3.04 0.19
N HIS A 43 8.86 -4.19 0.67
CA HIS A 43 8.74 -4.42 2.11
C HIS A 43 9.00 -5.87 2.48
N THR A 44 9.15 -6.12 3.78
CA THR A 44 9.29 -7.46 4.34
C THR A 44 8.05 -8.30 4.07
N LYS A 45 8.21 -9.60 4.10
CA LYS A 45 7.08 -10.54 3.93
C LYS A 45 6.33 -10.71 5.24
N CYS A 46 5.01 -10.81 5.14
CA CYS A 46 4.16 -11.07 6.29
C CYS A 46 2.90 -11.80 5.82
N ALA A 47 2.46 -12.77 6.58
CA ALA A 47 1.17 -13.40 6.34
C ALA A 47 0.04 -12.43 6.72
N VAL A 48 -1.04 -12.46 5.95
CA VAL A 48 -2.25 -11.70 6.29
C VAL A 48 -3.07 -12.53 7.27
N ASN A 49 -3.36 -11.95 8.43
CA ASN A 49 -4.17 -12.58 9.46
C ASN A 49 -5.60 -12.04 9.38
N GLY A 50 -6.55 -12.93 9.08
CA GLY A 50 -7.93 -12.54 8.94
C GLY A 50 -8.23 -11.88 7.60
N GLU A 51 -9.33 -11.16 7.52
CA GLU A 51 -9.80 -10.51 6.30
C GLU A 51 -9.63 -9.00 6.43
N ILE A 52 -8.95 -8.41 5.45
CA ILE A 52 -8.82 -6.95 5.36
C ILE A 52 -10.10 -6.41 4.73
N GLN A 53 -10.72 -5.44 5.37
CA GLN A 53 -12.03 -4.95 4.97
C GLN A 53 -12.18 -3.45 5.22
N ALA A 54 -13.18 -2.87 4.60
CA ALA A 54 -13.55 -1.48 4.85
C ALA A 54 -13.83 -1.29 6.35
N GLY A 55 -13.36 -0.18 6.90
CA GLY A 55 -13.44 0.09 8.33
C GLY A 55 -12.16 -0.23 9.08
N ASP A 56 -11.29 -1.05 8.51
CA ASP A 56 -9.95 -1.29 9.07
C ASP A 56 -9.09 -0.02 8.96
N THR A 57 -8.03 0.01 9.73
CA THR A 57 -7.06 1.12 9.70
C THR A 57 -5.77 0.65 9.06
N LEU A 58 -5.26 1.45 8.12
CA LEU A 58 -3.91 1.29 7.58
C LEU A 58 -3.04 2.38 8.16
N LYS A 59 -1.90 1.99 8.73
CA LYS A 59 -0.97 2.92 9.36
C LYS A 59 0.38 2.86 8.66
N ILE A 60 0.87 4.02 8.23
CA ILE A 60 2.21 4.16 7.65
C ILE A 60 3.01 5.06 8.59
N GLY A 61 4.00 4.47 9.27
CA GLY A 61 4.74 5.19 10.31
C GLY A 61 3.80 5.63 11.41
N THR A 62 3.56 6.93 11.53
CA THR A 62 2.65 7.50 12.53
C THR A 62 1.31 7.94 11.94
N LYS A 63 1.14 7.88 10.62
CA LYS A 63 -0.10 8.33 9.96
C LYS A 63 -1.08 7.18 9.82
N GLU A 64 -2.32 7.41 10.23
CA GLU A 64 -3.40 6.44 10.12
C GLU A 64 -4.39 6.86 9.04
N PHE A 65 -4.86 5.87 8.30
CA PHE A 65 -5.84 6.05 7.22
C PHE A 65 -6.94 5.02 7.38
N LYS A 66 -8.19 5.47 7.31
CA LYS A 66 -9.32 4.54 7.30
C LYS A 66 -9.38 3.88 5.93
N ILE A 67 -9.48 2.54 5.90
CA ILE A 67 -9.75 1.80 4.68
C ILE A 67 -11.22 1.96 4.33
N THR A 68 -11.51 2.45 3.13
CA THR A 68 -12.89 2.70 2.70
C THR A 68 -13.42 1.63 1.76
N LYS A 69 -12.53 0.95 1.03
CA LYS A 69 -12.90 -0.11 0.10
C LYS A 69 -11.70 -0.99 -0.20
N VAL A 70 -11.95 -2.30 -0.36
CA VAL A 70 -10.90 -3.28 -0.68
C VAL A 70 -11.30 -4.04 -1.94
N GLY A 71 -10.46 -4.00 -2.97
CA GLY A 71 -10.68 -4.76 -4.19
C GLY A 71 -10.41 -6.25 -4.00
N GLU A 72 -11.15 -7.09 -4.70
CA GLU A 72 -10.99 -8.55 -4.60
C GLU A 72 -9.58 -8.99 -5.01
N GLU A 73 -9.04 -8.40 -6.06
CA GLU A 73 -7.69 -8.69 -6.50
C GLU A 73 -6.65 -8.25 -5.49
N ALA A 74 -6.85 -7.08 -4.88
CA ALA A 74 -5.95 -6.56 -3.86
C ALA A 74 -5.88 -7.49 -2.65
N ALA A 75 -7.02 -8.00 -2.21
CA ALA A 75 -7.07 -8.96 -1.11
C ALA A 75 -6.27 -10.22 -1.43
N TYR A 76 -6.40 -10.72 -2.65
CA TYR A 76 -5.68 -11.90 -3.12
C TYR A 76 -4.18 -11.65 -3.27
N THR A 77 -3.79 -10.59 -3.98
CA THR A 77 -2.38 -10.31 -4.26
C THR A 77 -1.61 -9.86 -3.03
N LEU A 78 -2.27 -9.17 -2.10
CA LEU A 78 -1.63 -8.82 -0.84
C LEU A 78 -1.28 -10.08 -0.05
N ARG A 79 -2.21 -11.02 0.01
CA ARG A 79 -2.02 -12.30 0.72
C ARG A 79 -0.90 -13.14 0.11
N ASN A 80 -0.82 -13.19 -1.21
CA ASN A 80 0.09 -14.10 -1.91
C ASN A 80 1.41 -13.45 -2.31
N LEU A 81 1.44 -12.14 -2.56
CA LEU A 81 2.59 -11.44 -3.13
C LEU A 81 3.00 -10.21 -2.32
N GLY A 82 2.24 -9.84 -1.29
CA GLY A 82 2.43 -8.57 -0.60
C GLY A 82 2.20 -7.38 -1.53
N HIS A 83 1.36 -7.56 -2.54
CA HIS A 83 1.21 -6.62 -3.65
C HIS A 83 -0.20 -6.07 -3.73
N CYS A 84 -0.31 -4.76 -3.78
CA CYS A 84 -1.54 -4.06 -4.13
C CYS A 84 -1.23 -2.57 -4.34
N THR A 85 -2.23 -1.86 -4.85
CA THR A 85 -2.18 -0.39 -4.92
C THR A 85 -2.88 0.18 -3.71
N LEU A 86 -2.23 1.13 -3.03
CA LEU A 86 -2.80 1.90 -1.94
C LEU A 86 -3.14 3.29 -2.46
N ASP A 87 -4.41 3.62 -2.53
CA ASP A 87 -4.89 4.88 -3.12
C ASP A 87 -5.31 5.86 -2.03
N PHE A 88 -4.64 7.01 -1.97
CA PHE A 88 -4.84 8.05 -0.98
C PHE A 88 -5.67 9.23 -1.51
N SER A 89 -6.22 9.12 -2.71
CA SER A 89 -6.94 10.23 -3.33
C SER A 89 -8.31 10.51 -2.69
N GLY A 90 -8.91 9.50 -2.09
CA GLY A 90 -10.28 9.58 -1.60
C GLY A 90 -11.31 9.58 -2.72
N ASP A 91 -10.91 9.34 -3.96
CA ASP A 91 -11.78 9.36 -5.13
C ASP A 91 -12.24 7.95 -5.47
N GLU A 92 -13.50 7.64 -5.16
CA GLU A 92 -14.07 6.32 -5.42
C GLU A 92 -14.10 5.95 -6.91
N SER A 93 -14.10 6.95 -7.80
CA SER A 93 -14.06 6.69 -9.24
C SER A 93 -12.71 6.10 -9.69
N ALA A 94 -11.67 6.25 -8.88
CA ALA A 94 -10.35 5.67 -9.12
C ALA A 94 -10.27 4.20 -8.71
N PHE A 95 -11.31 3.65 -8.09
CA PHE A 95 -11.30 2.27 -7.59
C PHE A 95 -11.09 1.26 -8.73
N ARG A 96 -10.19 0.32 -8.47
CA ARG A 96 -9.91 -0.84 -9.33
C ARG A 96 -9.81 -2.09 -8.46
N PRO A 97 -10.03 -3.28 -9.01
CA PRO A 97 -9.96 -4.54 -8.21
C PRO A 97 -8.64 -4.74 -7.47
N GLY A 98 -7.54 -4.18 -7.99
CA GLY A 98 -6.23 -4.28 -7.37
C GLY A 98 -5.93 -3.19 -6.33
N CYS A 99 -6.91 -2.37 -5.95
CA CYS A 99 -6.71 -1.24 -5.05
C CYS A 99 -7.31 -1.47 -3.66
N ILE A 100 -6.61 -0.93 -2.66
CA ILE A 100 -7.18 -0.64 -1.35
C ILE A 100 -7.37 0.87 -1.31
N MET A 101 -8.62 1.31 -1.19
CA MET A 101 -8.96 2.74 -1.14
C MET A 101 -8.88 3.23 0.30
N LEU A 102 -8.23 4.35 0.48
CA LEU A 102 -8.03 4.98 1.78
C LEU A 102 -8.73 6.33 1.82
N GLU A 103 -9.06 6.79 3.02
CA GLU A 103 -9.59 8.14 3.18
C GLU A 103 -8.56 9.15 2.67
N LYS A 104 -9.06 10.27 2.14
CA LYS A 104 -8.19 11.31 1.62
C LYS A 104 -7.38 11.93 2.76
N ARG A 105 -6.06 11.79 2.69
CA ARG A 105 -5.14 12.39 3.62
C ARG A 105 -3.78 12.53 2.94
N GLU A 106 -3.07 13.59 3.28
CA GLU A 106 -1.74 13.84 2.72
C GLU A 106 -0.77 12.71 3.06
N ILE A 107 -0.09 12.22 2.03
CA ILE A 107 1.03 11.30 2.13
C ILE A 107 2.17 11.88 1.30
N THR A 108 3.37 11.91 1.84
CA THR A 108 4.54 12.50 1.18
C THR A 108 5.68 11.51 1.11
N PRO A 109 6.70 11.76 0.25
CA PRO A 109 7.88 10.90 0.23
C PRO A 109 8.56 10.74 1.59
N LYS A 110 8.42 11.73 2.48
CA LYS A 110 9.00 11.67 3.84
C LYS A 110 8.35 10.59 4.70
N ASP A 111 7.11 10.22 4.38
CA ASP A 111 6.38 9.18 5.11
C ASP A 111 6.77 7.77 4.66
N LEU A 112 7.44 7.66 3.52
CA LEU A 112 7.74 6.40 2.85
C LEU A 112 9.25 6.17 2.74
N THR A 113 9.90 6.09 3.88
CA THR A 113 11.35 5.87 3.94
C THR A 113 11.67 4.42 4.35
N ILE A 114 12.87 3.96 4.01
CA ILE A 114 13.33 2.63 4.43
C ILE A 114 13.30 2.56 5.96
N GLY A 115 12.71 1.48 6.48
CA GLY A 115 12.55 1.27 7.92
C GLY A 115 11.17 1.66 8.45
N THR A 116 10.38 2.39 7.66
CA THR A 116 9.01 2.74 8.06
C THR A 116 8.12 1.50 8.05
N THR A 117 7.26 1.36 9.04
CA THR A 117 6.30 0.26 9.11
C THR A 117 5.01 0.59 8.40
N ILE A 118 4.41 -0.42 7.79
CA ILE A 118 3.05 -0.38 7.23
C ILE A 118 2.24 -1.44 7.97
N GLU A 119 1.16 -1.03 8.59
CA GLU A 119 0.34 -1.90 9.45
C GLU A 119 -1.12 -1.80 9.06
N ILE A 120 -1.84 -2.92 9.18
CA ILE A 120 -3.31 -2.95 8.99
C ILE A 120 -3.93 -3.62 10.22
N PHE A 121 -4.90 -2.95 10.81
CA PHE A 121 -5.61 -3.46 11.99
C PHE A 121 -7.04 -2.95 12.10
#